data_3595e5f62fc150cbed2c1e5680574a5c
#
_entry.id   3595e5f62fc150cbed2c1e5680574a5c
#
_cell.length_a   1.000
_cell.length_b   1.000
_cell.length_c   1.000
_cell.angle_alpha   90.00
_cell.angle_beta   90.00
_cell.angle_gamma   90.00
#
_symmetry.space_group_name_H-M   'P 1'
#
loop_
_entity.id
_entity.type
_entity.pdbx_description
1 polymer ?
#
loop_
_entity_poly.entity_id
_entity_poly.type
_entity_poly.pdbx_seq_one_letter_code
_entity_poly.pdbx_strand_id
1 'polypeptide(L)'
;MKGKIAFVILSLLAISGCKQQAEEAGKGVIVSIGSATLTKQELDAYVPKGLSRQDSLISAENYIQFWIQETLMYEIASENVADKKEIERLVKNYRQALIKYRYQEQLIQEKLSKSISQRDVDQYYEDNKANFKLEAPLIKGMLLKIPSDAHKIDDVRNWYKSTKPKDIESLDKYIVKNAVSYDDFLDHWVALEFVKDKLPAGKLDSNSLQRHIELQDSSFFYFINIRDYLRPGDYEPVEHAEPHIKEILINQKKTDFLKDVENDLYNKALKKGRIKFHIE
;
A
#
# COMPACT_ATOMS: atom_id res chain seq x y z
N MET A 1 -43.10 -52.92 -37.01
CA MET A 1 -43.58 -52.84 -35.60
C MET A 1 -42.37 -52.96 -34.71
N LYS A 2 -42.18 -52.10 -33.75
CA LYS A 2 -41.11 -51.84 -32.76
C LYS A 2 -40.37 -50.55 -33.11
N GLY A 3 -40.40 -49.49 -32.38
CA GLY A 3 -40.96 -49.16 -31.08
C GLY A 3 -40.41 -47.79 -30.76
N LYS A 4 -41.29 -46.80 -30.64
CA LYS A 4 -40.98 -45.47 -30.12
C LYS A 4 -41.09 -45.57 -28.60
N ILE A 5 -40.04 -45.37 -27.84
CA ILE A 5 -40.00 -44.95 -26.43
C ILE A 5 -38.52 -44.77 -26.08
N ALA A 6 -37.97 -43.58 -26.17
CA ALA A 6 -36.78 -43.14 -25.49
C ALA A 6 -36.52 -41.62 -25.75
N PHE A 7 -37.41 -40.73 -25.29
CA PHE A 7 -37.06 -39.31 -25.29
C PHE A 7 -37.95 -38.53 -24.29
N VAL A 8 -37.87 -38.92 -23.03
CA VAL A 8 -38.44 -38.12 -21.92
C VAL A 8 -37.71 -38.49 -20.65
N ILE A 9 -36.44 -38.17 -20.50
CA ILE A 9 -35.75 -38.02 -19.19
C ILE A 9 -34.49 -37.20 -19.49
N LEU A 10 -34.60 -35.89 -19.65
CA LEU A 10 -33.48 -34.96 -19.49
C LEU A 10 -33.98 -33.52 -19.37
N SER A 11 -34.78 -33.21 -18.37
CA SER A 11 -35.16 -31.84 -18.07
C SER A 11 -35.51 -31.57 -16.60
N LEU A 12 -34.83 -32.25 -15.66
CA LEU A 12 -35.11 -32.07 -14.21
C LEU A 12 -33.84 -31.85 -13.36
N LEU A 13 -32.78 -31.29 -13.90
CA LEU A 13 -31.54 -31.03 -13.14
C LEU A 13 -31.09 -29.58 -13.12
N ALA A 14 -31.97 -28.58 -13.35
CA ALA A 14 -31.62 -27.18 -13.39
C ALA A 14 -32.23 -26.31 -12.27
N ILE A 15 -32.77 -26.89 -11.19
CA ILE A 15 -33.46 -26.11 -10.13
C ILE A 15 -32.71 -26.13 -8.80
N SER A 16 -31.60 -26.88 -8.67
CA SER A 16 -30.86 -27.00 -7.40
C SER A 16 -29.80 -25.89 -7.18
N GLY A 17 -29.44 -25.12 -8.19
CA GLY A 17 -28.36 -24.10 -8.07
C GLY A 17 -28.78 -22.79 -7.39
N CYS A 18 -30.05 -22.40 -7.46
CA CYS A 18 -30.51 -21.11 -6.90
C CYS A 18 -30.77 -21.16 -5.37
N LYS A 19 -30.98 -22.33 -4.77
CA LYS A 19 -31.23 -22.40 -3.32
C LYS A 19 -29.96 -22.28 -2.49
N GLN A 20 -28.83 -22.75 -2.99
CA GLN A 20 -27.58 -22.74 -2.25
C GLN A 20 -26.96 -21.33 -2.16
N GLN A 21 -27.16 -20.50 -3.18
CA GLN A 21 -26.70 -19.12 -3.20
C GLN A 21 -27.53 -18.18 -2.29
N ALA A 22 -28.80 -18.52 -2.07
CA ALA A 22 -29.68 -17.76 -1.16
C ALA A 22 -29.43 -18.12 0.34
N GLU A 23 -28.96 -19.34 0.63
CA GLU A 23 -28.61 -19.77 2.01
C GLU A 23 -27.25 -19.22 2.48
N GLU A 24 -26.28 -19.00 1.57
CA GLU A 24 -25.01 -18.34 1.92
C GLU A 24 -25.15 -16.82 2.10
N ALA A 25 -26.05 -16.17 1.37
CA ALA A 25 -26.34 -14.75 1.51
C ALA A 25 -27.00 -14.39 2.87
N GLY A 26 -27.61 -15.36 3.56
CA GLY A 26 -28.20 -15.16 4.89
C GLY A 26 -27.22 -15.34 6.06
N LYS A 27 -26.05 -15.96 5.84
CA LYS A 27 -25.06 -16.18 6.88
C LYS A 27 -24.27 -14.91 7.15
N GLY A 28 -24.55 -14.26 8.27
CA GLY A 28 -23.84 -13.07 8.74
C GLY A 28 -24.59 -11.75 8.55
N VAL A 29 -25.85 -11.78 8.09
CA VAL A 29 -26.72 -10.59 8.09
C VAL A 29 -27.10 -10.24 9.52
N ILE A 30 -26.90 -8.99 9.92
CA ILE A 30 -27.21 -8.46 11.24
C ILE A 30 -28.57 -7.74 11.20
N VAL A 31 -28.80 -6.90 10.18
CA VAL A 31 -30.01 -6.12 9.98
C VAL A 31 -30.40 -6.13 8.52
N SER A 32 -31.72 -6.13 8.23
CA SER A 32 -32.27 -6.01 6.90
C SER A 32 -33.39 -4.95 6.88
N ILE A 33 -33.40 -4.12 5.84
CA ILE A 33 -34.47 -3.15 5.55
C ILE A 33 -34.79 -3.30 4.07
N GLY A 34 -35.99 -3.80 3.74
CA GLY A 34 -36.32 -4.13 2.36
C GLY A 34 -35.31 -5.10 1.74
N SER A 35 -34.65 -4.67 0.68
CA SER A 35 -33.58 -5.42 0.00
C SER A 35 -32.16 -5.11 0.52
N ALA A 36 -32.01 -4.04 1.32
CA ALA A 36 -30.73 -3.67 1.89
C ALA A 36 -30.41 -4.52 3.12
N THR A 37 -29.15 -4.96 3.24
CA THR A 37 -28.68 -5.80 4.36
C THR A 37 -27.37 -5.25 4.88
N LEU A 38 -27.24 -5.19 6.21
CA LEU A 38 -25.98 -4.97 6.91
C LEU A 38 -25.41 -6.30 7.33
N THR A 39 -24.24 -6.63 6.84
CA THR A 39 -23.55 -7.88 7.20
C THR A 39 -22.59 -7.68 8.38
N LYS A 40 -22.26 -8.80 9.05
CA LYS A 40 -21.24 -8.79 10.10
C LYS A 40 -19.88 -8.31 9.59
N GLN A 41 -19.53 -8.67 8.36
CA GLN A 41 -18.26 -8.25 7.76
C GLN A 41 -18.18 -6.73 7.60
N GLU A 42 -19.26 -6.09 7.15
CA GLU A 42 -19.33 -4.62 7.02
C GLU A 42 -19.27 -3.95 8.40
N LEU A 43 -19.99 -4.46 9.39
CA LEU A 43 -19.92 -3.95 10.77
C LEU A 43 -18.51 -4.11 11.35
N ASP A 44 -17.88 -5.28 11.21
CA ASP A 44 -16.55 -5.55 11.72
C ASP A 44 -15.47 -4.68 11.03
N ALA A 45 -15.70 -4.26 9.77
CA ALA A 45 -14.81 -3.35 9.06
C ALA A 45 -14.92 -1.89 9.56
N TYR A 46 -16.08 -1.51 10.11
CA TYR A 46 -16.30 -0.17 10.65
C TYR A 46 -15.83 -0.01 12.09
N VAL A 47 -15.99 -1.04 12.92
CA VAL A 47 -15.60 -0.99 14.34
C VAL A 47 -14.08 -0.94 14.46
N PRO A 48 -13.48 0.09 15.11
CA PRO A 48 -12.04 0.20 15.24
C PRO A 48 -11.43 -0.98 16.00
N LYS A 49 -10.27 -1.44 15.55
CA LYS A 49 -9.51 -2.49 16.23
C LYS A 49 -8.81 -1.94 17.49
N GLY A 50 -8.69 -2.77 18.51
CA GLY A 50 -7.97 -2.42 19.75
C GLY A 50 -8.83 -1.73 20.83
N LEU A 51 -10.13 -1.58 20.62
CA LEU A 51 -11.05 -1.11 21.64
C LEU A 51 -11.28 -2.16 22.73
N SER A 52 -11.73 -1.69 23.92
CA SER A 52 -12.27 -2.59 24.94
C SER A 52 -13.52 -3.30 24.40
N ARG A 53 -13.89 -4.44 25.00
CA ARG A 53 -15.11 -5.16 24.61
C ARG A 53 -16.36 -4.28 24.72
N GLN A 54 -16.44 -3.44 25.74
CA GLN A 54 -17.57 -2.55 25.98
C GLN A 54 -17.63 -1.43 24.94
N ASP A 55 -16.50 -0.79 24.62
CA ASP A 55 -16.43 0.27 23.62
C ASP A 55 -16.71 -0.26 22.21
N SER A 56 -16.26 -1.49 21.92
CA SER A 56 -16.57 -2.17 20.65
C SER A 56 -18.08 -2.41 20.50
N LEU A 57 -18.78 -2.83 21.56
CA LEU A 57 -20.23 -3.03 21.53
C LEU A 57 -20.96 -1.70 21.32
N ILE A 58 -20.60 -0.65 22.05
CA ILE A 58 -21.19 0.69 21.88
C ILE A 58 -20.96 1.21 20.46
N SER A 59 -19.75 1.03 19.91
CA SER A 59 -19.43 1.44 18.54
C SER A 59 -20.27 0.66 17.52
N ALA A 60 -20.46 -0.63 17.72
CA ALA A 60 -21.29 -1.48 16.86
C ALA A 60 -22.76 -1.07 16.89
N GLU A 61 -23.33 -0.85 18.08
CA GLU A 61 -24.71 -0.40 18.25
C GLU A 61 -24.98 0.96 17.59
N ASN A 62 -24.06 1.91 17.79
CA ASN A 62 -24.14 3.24 17.16
C ASN A 62 -24.09 3.13 15.62
N TYR A 63 -23.21 2.29 15.08
CA TYR A 63 -23.13 2.10 13.63
C TYR A 63 -24.39 1.43 13.06
N ILE A 64 -24.94 0.41 13.72
CA ILE A 64 -26.18 -0.24 13.31
C ILE A 64 -27.33 0.79 13.28
N GLN A 65 -27.45 1.62 14.32
CA GLN A 65 -28.48 2.66 14.36
C GLN A 65 -28.30 3.68 13.23
N PHE A 66 -27.09 4.15 13.01
CA PHE A 66 -26.74 5.04 11.90
C PHE A 66 -27.10 4.41 10.55
N TRP A 67 -26.69 3.16 10.31
CA TRP A 67 -26.98 2.45 9.06
C TRP A 67 -28.49 2.33 8.79
N ILE A 68 -29.27 2.03 9.83
CA ILE A 68 -30.74 1.96 9.75
C ILE A 68 -31.31 3.33 9.32
N GLN A 69 -30.89 4.40 9.97
CA GLN A 69 -31.38 5.76 9.67
C GLN A 69 -31.00 6.19 8.25
N GLU A 70 -29.77 5.97 7.83
CA GLU A 70 -29.29 6.27 6.48
C GLU A 70 -30.05 5.47 5.41
N THR A 71 -30.27 4.16 5.67
CA THR A 71 -30.99 3.29 4.73
C THR A 71 -32.45 3.75 4.55
N LEU A 72 -33.16 4.02 5.63
CA LEU A 72 -34.54 4.52 5.59
C LEU A 72 -34.62 5.90 4.91
N MET A 73 -33.69 6.80 5.23
CA MET A 73 -33.62 8.10 4.59
C MET A 73 -33.37 7.97 3.08
N TYR A 74 -32.45 7.07 2.69
CA TYR A 74 -32.16 6.81 1.28
C TYR A 74 -33.39 6.25 0.52
N GLU A 75 -34.14 5.32 1.13
CA GLU A 75 -35.36 4.80 0.54
C GLU A 75 -36.39 5.96 0.23
N ILE A 76 -36.70 6.77 1.27
CA ILE A 76 -37.59 7.90 1.14
C ILE A 76 -37.08 8.93 0.11
N ALA A 77 -35.78 9.25 0.15
CA ALA A 77 -35.16 10.18 -0.78
C ALA A 77 -35.21 9.65 -2.21
N SER A 78 -34.93 8.36 -2.41
CA SER A 78 -34.97 7.72 -3.73
C SER A 78 -36.33 7.75 -4.39
N GLU A 79 -37.41 7.70 -3.60
CA GLU A 79 -38.76 7.81 -4.11
C GLU A 79 -39.14 9.25 -4.47
N ASN A 80 -38.72 10.21 -3.65
CA ASN A 80 -39.22 11.59 -3.70
C ASN A 80 -38.34 12.58 -4.47
N VAL A 81 -37.08 12.23 -4.75
CA VAL A 81 -36.17 13.11 -5.50
C VAL A 81 -36.67 13.32 -6.92
N ALA A 82 -36.77 14.59 -7.34
CA ALA A 82 -37.35 14.95 -8.64
C ALA A 82 -36.40 14.65 -9.82
N ASP A 83 -35.10 14.86 -9.63
CA ASP A 83 -34.09 14.86 -10.69
C ASP A 83 -33.40 13.50 -10.90
N LYS A 84 -34.13 12.39 -10.82
CA LYS A 84 -33.62 11.02 -10.98
C LYS A 84 -32.78 10.84 -12.26
N LYS A 85 -33.24 11.39 -13.39
CA LYS A 85 -32.53 11.30 -14.67
C LYS A 85 -31.17 12.03 -14.63
N GLU A 86 -31.12 13.15 -13.95
CA GLU A 86 -29.88 13.91 -13.80
C GLU A 86 -28.91 13.18 -12.90
N ILE A 87 -29.36 12.60 -11.79
CA ILE A 87 -28.56 11.76 -10.91
C ILE A 87 -27.97 10.57 -11.67
N GLU A 88 -28.79 9.85 -12.44
CA GLU A 88 -28.31 8.74 -13.27
C GLU A 88 -27.24 9.19 -14.29
N ARG A 89 -27.45 10.35 -14.91
CA ARG A 89 -26.47 10.95 -15.83
C ARG A 89 -25.15 11.24 -15.11
N LEU A 90 -25.20 11.85 -13.92
CA LEU A 90 -24.02 12.17 -13.10
C LEU A 90 -23.28 10.90 -12.66
N VAL A 91 -24.00 9.90 -12.17
CA VAL A 91 -23.43 8.59 -11.76
C VAL A 91 -22.75 7.90 -12.94
N LYS A 92 -23.41 7.90 -14.12
CA LYS A 92 -22.82 7.34 -15.34
C LYS A 92 -21.52 8.05 -15.73
N ASN A 93 -21.54 9.39 -15.73
CA ASN A 93 -20.36 10.19 -16.08
C ASN A 93 -19.22 9.96 -15.07
N TYR A 94 -19.54 9.93 -13.78
CA TYR A 94 -18.56 9.66 -12.73
C TYR A 94 -17.95 8.26 -12.86
N ARG A 95 -18.77 7.24 -13.11
CA ARG A 95 -18.30 5.87 -13.36
C ARG A 95 -17.33 5.81 -14.55
N GLN A 96 -17.67 6.48 -15.67
CA GLN A 96 -16.81 6.52 -16.86
C GLN A 96 -15.48 7.22 -16.55
N ALA A 97 -15.53 8.36 -15.86
CA ALA A 97 -14.34 9.10 -15.45
C ALA A 97 -13.44 8.26 -14.54
N LEU A 98 -14.04 7.58 -13.54
CA LEU A 98 -13.30 6.74 -12.60
C LEU A 98 -12.65 5.54 -13.30
N ILE A 99 -13.36 4.87 -14.20
CA ILE A 99 -12.80 3.75 -14.97
C ILE A 99 -11.64 4.23 -15.87
N LYS A 100 -11.83 5.37 -16.57
CA LYS A 100 -10.77 5.97 -17.40
C LYS A 100 -9.56 6.32 -16.55
N TYR A 101 -9.76 6.98 -15.41
CA TYR A 101 -8.69 7.35 -14.48
C TYR A 101 -7.91 6.13 -13.99
N ARG A 102 -8.61 5.08 -13.50
CA ARG A 102 -7.96 3.85 -13.03
C ARG A 102 -7.16 3.15 -14.12
N TYR A 103 -7.67 3.13 -15.34
CA TYR A 103 -6.96 2.56 -16.47
C TYR A 103 -5.72 3.38 -16.86
N GLN A 104 -5.81 4.70 -16.83
CA GLN A 104 -4.66 5.58 -17.05
C GLN A 104 -3.56 5.37 -15.99
N GLU A 105 -3.93 5.26 -14.71
CA GLU A 105 -2.99 4.92 -13.62
C GLU A 105 -2.31 3.56 -13.87
N GLN A 106 -3.08 2.54 -14.25
CA GLN A 106 -2.53 1.24 -14.59
C GLN A 106 -1.54 1.32 -15.78
N LEU A 107 -1.88 2.05 -16.84
CA LEU A 107 -1.00 2.25 -17.99
C LEU A 107 0.32 2.94 -17.60
N ILE A 108 0.25 3.94 -16.73
CA ILE A 108 1.43 4.64 -16.23
C ILE A 108 2.32 3.67 -15.46
N GLN A 109 1.78 2.89 -14.54
CA GLN A 109 2.54 1.91 -13.75
C GLN A 109 3.14 0.79 -14.63
N GLU A 110 2.38 0.26 -15.58
CA GLU A 110 2.82 -0.89 -16.38
C GLU A 110 3.78 -0.52 -17.53
N LYS A 111 3.62 0.66 -18.11
CA LYS A 111 4.35 1.06 -19.32
C LYS A 111 5.26 2.25 -19.11
N LEU A 112 4.75 3.36 -18.60
CA LEU A 112 5.54 4.58 -18.47
C LEU A 112 6.63 4.43 -17.42
N SER A 113 6.32 3.89 -16.22
CA SER A 113 7.32 3.67 -15.17
C SER A 113 8.48 2.80 -15.65
N LYS A 114 8.18 1.77 -16.45
CA LYS A 114 9.20 0.87 -17.01
C LYS A 114 10.02 1.50 -18.14
N SER A 115 9.57 2.60 -18.72
CA SER A 115 10.29 3.31 -19.78
C SER A 115 11.36 4.27 -19.25
N ILE A 116 11.32 4.59 -17.94
CA ILE A 116 12.35 5.41 -17.30
C ILE A 116 13.59 4.55 -17.06
N SER A 117 14.64 4.83 -17.80
CA SER A 117 15.91 4.12 -17.69
C SER A 117 16.78 4.70 -16.57
N GLN A 118 17.78 3.93 -16.12
CA GLN A 118 18.79 4.43 -15.18
C GLN A 118 19.52 5.65 -15.77
N ARG A 119 19.78 5.66 -17.07
CA ARG A 119 20.40 6.81 -17.75
C ARG A 119 19.56 8.07 -17.64
N ASP A 120 18.22 7.96 -17.75
CA ASP A 120 17.33 9.13 -17.54
C ASP A 120 17.45 9.67 -16.11
N VAL A 121 17.55 8.78 -15.14
CA VAL A 121 17.71 9.13 -13.71
C VAL A 121 19.04 9.82 -13.49
N ASP A 122 20.14 9.23 -13.96
CA ASP A 122 21.49 9.76 -13.79
C ASP A 122 21.63 11.13 -14.47
N GLN A 123 21.09 11.25 -15.69
CA GLN A 123 21.10 12.53 -16.43
C GLN A 123 20.32 13.61 -15.69
N TYR A 124 19.09 13.27 -15.22
CA TYR A 124 18.27 14.23 -14.46
C TYR A 124 18.96 14.67 -13.17
N TYR A 125 19.60 13.71 -12.46
CA TYR A 125 20.34 14.01 -11.23
C TYR A 125 21.49 14.97 -11.49
N GLU A 126 22.34 14.71 -12.49
CA GLU A 126 23.48 15.58 -12.81
C GLU A 126 23.03 16.98 -13.29
N ASP A 127 21.99 17.06 -14.13
CA ASP A 127 21.45 18.34 -14.62
C ASP A 127 20.82 19.17 -13.50
N ASN A 128 20.36 18.53 -12.42
CA ASN A 128 19.65 19.18 -11.32
C ASN A 128 20.36 19.01 -9.96
N LYS A 129 21.61 18.65 -9.93
CA LYS A 129 22.37 18.27 -8.73
C LYS A 129 22.26 19.26 -7.57
N ALA A 130 22.17 20.56 -7.89
CA ALA A 130 22.00 21.61 -6.89
C ALA A 130 20.71 21.48 -6.04
N ASN A 131 19.69 20.81 -6.58
CA ASN A 131 18.41 20.57 -5.91
C ASN A 131 18.45 19.36 -4.98
N PHE A 132 19.48 18.51 -5.10
CA PHE A 132 19.65 17.27 -4.33
C PHE A 132 20.65 17.50 -3.17
N LYS A 133 20.42 18.54 -2.38
CA LYS A 133 21.15 18.73 -1.13
C LYS A 133 20.31 18.22 0.02
N LEU A 134 20.96 17.46 0.90
CA LEU A 134 20.32 16.89 2.07
C LEU A 134 19.87 17.97 3.06
N GLU A 135 18.63 17.94 3.46
CA GLU A 135 18.11 18.75 4.57
C GLU A 135 18.31 18.04 5.92
N ALA A 136 18.34 16.73 5.91
CA ALA A 136 18.53 15.88 7.08
C ALA A 136 19.66 14.87 6.83
N PRO A 137 20.34 14.39 7.88
CA PRO A 137 21.45 13.45 7.73
C PRO A 137 20.96 12.08 7.29
N LEU A 138 21.75 11.42 6.42
CA LEU A 138 21.60 10.03 6.02
C LEU A 138 22.70 9.17 6.62
N ILE A 139 22.38 7.90 6.89
CA ILE A 139 23.32 6.92 7.39
C ILE A 139 23.20 5.59 6.64
N LYS A 140 24.32 4.87 6.56
CA LYS A 140 24.36 3.42 6.26
C LYS A 140 24.85 2.69 7.51
N GLY A 141 24.29 1.52 7.79
CA GLY A 141 24.68 0.77 8.98
C GLY A 141 23.70 -0.31 9.39
N MET A 142 23.63 -0.55 10.69
CA MET A 142 22.67 -1.48 11.27
C MET A 142 22.18 -0.99 12.64
N LEU A 143 20.99 -1.39 13.01
CA LEU A 143 20.42 -1.27 14.36
C LEU A 143 19.96 -2.64 14.84
N LEU A 144 20.49 -3.07 15.98
CA LEU A 144 20.15 -4.33 16.65
C LEU A 144 19.55 -4.06 18.03
N LYS A 145 18.38 -4.60 18.31
CA LYS A 145 17.70 -4.53 19.60
C LYS A 145 17.64 -5.92 20.23
N ILE A 146 18.14 -6.05 21.46
CA ILE A 146 18.26 -7.31 22.20
C ILE A 146 17.67 -7.15 23.60
N PRO A 147 17.00 -8.16 24.18
CA PRO A 147 16.56 -8.12 25.58
C PRO A 147 17.74 -7.91 26.54
N SER A 148 17.54 -7.18 27.63
CA SER A 148 18.58 -6.87 28.60
C SER A 148 19.08 -8.10 29.39
N ASP A 149 18.30 -9.17 29.42
CA ASP A 149 18.63 -10.46 30.06
C ASP A 149 19.19 -11.52 29.08
N ALA A 150 19.43 -11.12 27.81
CA ALA A 150 19.95 -12.03 26.81
C ALA A 150 21.40 -12.46 27.11
N HIS A 151 21.71 -13.71 26.77
CA HIS A 151 23.05 -14.25 26.97
C HIS A 151 24.07 -13.71 25.95
N LYS A 152 25.37 -13.72 26.28
CA LYS A 152 26.46 -13.37 25.36
C LYS A 152 26.49 -11.91 24.88
N ILE A 153 26.01 -10.99 25.67
CA ILE A 153 26.02 -9.56 25.32
C ILE A 153 27.47 -9.06 25.07
N ASP A 154 28.47 -9.54 25.81
CA ASP A 154 29.85 -9.16 25.58
C ASP A 154 30.42 -9.65 24.25
N ASP A 155 29.95 -10.80 23.76
CA ASP A 155 30.30 -11.28 22.44
C ASP A 155 29.63 -10.35 21.36
N VAL A 156 28.39 -9.98 21.56
CA VAL A 156 27.67 -9.03 20.66
C VAL A 156 28.38 -7.68 20.60
N ARG A 157 28.89 -7.16 21.73
CA ARG A 157 29.69 -5.92 21.80
C ARG A 157 30.93 -5.96 20.92
N ASN A 158 31.49 -7.14 20.70
CA ASN A 158 32.63 -7.36 19.82
C ASN A 158 32.18 -7.54 18.37
N TRP A 159 31.14 -8.33 18.13
CA TRP A 159 30.72 -8.71 16.79
C TRP A 159 30.11 -7.53 16.02
N TYR A 160 29.25 -6.71 16.65
CA TYR A 160 28.57 -5.62 15.93
C TYR A 160 29.51 -4.52 15.41
N LYS A 161 30.75 -4.46 15.96
CA LYS A 161 31.83 -3.54 15.54
C LYS A 161 32.72 -4.14 14.47
N SER A 162 32.68 -5.47 14.32
CA SER A 162 33.68 -6.21 13.55
C SER A 162 33.34 -6.21 12.07
N THR A 163 34.38 -6.20 11.24
CA THR A 163 34.29 -6.42 9.79
C THR A 163 34.77 -7.81 9.39
N LYS A 164 35.16 -8.66 10.35
CA LYS A 164 35.68 -10.01 10.10
C LYS A 164 34.51 -10.95 9.73
N PRO A 165 34.63 -11.74 8.64
CA PRO A 165 33.54 -12.63 8.22
C PRO A 165 33.03 -13.57 9.30
N LYS A 166 33.94 -14.11 10.15
CA LYS A 166 33.61 -15.01 11.26
C LYS A 166 32.70 -14.32 12.32
N ASP A 167 32.99 -13.06 12.64
CA ASP A 167 32.24 -12.32 13.65
C ASP A 167 30.89 -11.93 13.10
N ILE A 168 30.79 -11.55 11.80
CA ILE A 168 29.54 -11.27 11.10
C ILE A 168 28.66 -12.53 11.11
N GLU A 169 29.20 -13.69 10.71
CA GLU A 169 28.45 -14.95 10.74
C GLU A 169 27.96 -15.32 12.16
N SER A 170 28.76 -15.01 13.17
CA SER A 170 28.40 -15.26 14.58
C SER A 170 27.28 -14.32 15.02
N LEU A 171 27.32 -13.05 14.60
CA LEU A 171 26.30 -12.08 14.87
C LEU A 171 24.99 -12.46 14.18
N ASP A 172 25.02 -12.85 12.90
CA ASP A 172 23.83 -13.28 12.15
C ASP A 172 23.13 -14.47 12.81
N LYS A 173 23.89 -15.48 13.22
CA LYS A 173 23.37 -16.65 13.96
C LYS A 173 22.76 -16.26 15.31
N TYR A 174 23.33 -15.25 15.96
CA TYR A 174 22.85 -14.75 17.24
C TYR A 174 21.54 -13.96 17.06
N ILE A 175 21.49 -13.07 16.08
CA ILE A 175 20.33 -12.24 15.74
C ILE A 175 19.08 -13.09 15.53
N VAL A 176 19.16 -14.12 14.70
CA VAL A 176 18.04 -15.02 14.39
C VAL A 176 17.40 -15.63 15.64
N LYS A 177 18.18 -15.83 16.71
CA LYS A 177 17.71 -16.53 17.92
C LYS A 177 17.32 -15.61 19.07
N ASN A 178 17.92 -14.43 19.15
CA ASN A 178 17.89 -13.63 20.37
C ASN A 178 17.44 -12.17 20.14
N ALA A 179 17.44 -11.66 18.90
CA ALA A 179 17.08 -10.28 18.64
C ALA A 179 15.57 -10.07 18.72
N VAL A 180 15.17 -8.94 19.27
CA VAL A 180 13.79 -8.42 19.21
C VAL A 180 13.55 -7.77 17.85
N SER A 181 14.53 -7.02 17.36
CA SER A 181 14.53 -6.47 16.00
C SER A 181 15.96 -6.30 15.49
N TYR A 182 16.10 -6.40 14.19
CA TYR A 182 17.32 -6.10 13.47
C TYR A 182 16.96 -5.35 12.19
N ASP A 183 17.53 -4.18 12.04
CA ASP A 183 17.39 -3.34 10.84
C ASP A 183 18.77 -3.30 10.17
N ASP A 184 18.86 -3.86 8.97
CA ASP A 184 20.05 -3.83 8.13
C ASP A 184 19.87 -2.79 7.03
N PHE A 185 20.71 -1.77 7.04
CA PHE A 185 20.80 -0.72 6.03
C PHE A 185 22.27 -0.48 5.64
N LEU A 186 23.08 -1.56 5.62
CA LEU A 186 24.50 -1.49 5.30
C LEU A 186 24.78 -1.10 3.85
N ASP A 187 23.89 -1.46 2.95
CA ASP A 187 24.00 -1.27 1.50
C ASP A 187 23.05 -0.19 0.93
N HIS A 188 22.17 0.39 1.76
CA HIS A 188 21.30 1.49 1.35
C HIS A 188 21.27 2.61 2.41
N TRP A 189 20.95 3.81 1.95
CA TRP A 189 20.86 4.99 2.80
C TRP A 189 19.50 5.08 3.48
N VAL A 190 19.49 5.41 4.77
CA VAL A 190 18.27 5.72 5.53
C VAL A 190 18.44 7.06 6.25
N ALA A 191 17.32 7.76 6.47
CA ALA A 191 17.33 8.95 7.30
C ALA A 191 17.75 8.60 8.75
N LEU A 192 18.57 9.43 9.38
CA LEU A 192 18.93 9.23 10.78
C LEU A 192 17.71 9.16 11.70
N GLU A 193 16.63 9.87 11.35
CA GLU A 193 15.37 9.87 12.10
C GLU A 193 14.73 8.47 12.16
N PHE A 194 14.84 7.68 11.10
CA PHE A 194 14.39 6.28 11.09
C PHE A 194 15.00 5.45 12.23
N VAL A 195 16.27 5.73 12.56
CA VAL A 195 16.94 5.05 13.68
C VAL A 195 16.53 5.66 15.01
N LYS A 196 16.42 6.99 15.09
CA LYS A 196 16.01 7.68 16.32
C LYS A 196 14.64 7.27 16.81
N ASP A 197 13.68 7.09 15.89
CA ASP A 197 12.30 6.69 16.22
C ASP A 197 12.22 5.30 16.88
N LYS A 198 13.24 4.49 16.69
CA LYS A 198 13.35 3.13 17.27
C LYS A 198 14.11 3.09 18.60
N LEU A 199 14.67 4.19 19.02
CA LEU A 199 15.48 4.31 20.22
C LEU A 199 14.70 4.98 21.37
N PRO A 200 15.14 4.78 22.62
CA PRO A 200 14.62 5.58 23.73
C PRO A 200 14.84 7.07 23.48
N ALA A 201 13.81 7.88 23.73
CA ALA A 201 13.80 9.30 23.42
C ALA A 201 15.04 10.05 23.99
N GLY A 202 15.61 10.91 23.15
CA GLY A 202 16.73 11.79 23.53
C GLY A 202 18.09 11.10 23.71
N LYS A 203 18.22 9.81 23.37
CA LYS A 203 19.46 9.05 23.55
C LYS A 203 20.45 9.16 22.40
N LEU A 204 20.03 9.66 21.24
CA LEU A 204 20.91 9.84 20.08
C LEU A 204 20.98 11.31 19.68
N ASP A 205 22.17 11.91 19.87
CA ASP A 205 22.46 13.29 19.42
C ASP A 205 23.01 13.27 18.00
N SER A 206 22.34 13.98 17.10
CA SER A 206 22.73 14.13 15.68
C SER A 206 24.07 14.86 15.51
N ASN A 207 24.47 15.69 16.48
CA ASN A 207 25.68 16.50 16.40
C ASN A 207 26.93 15.74 16.86
N SER A 208 26.75 14.60 17.56
CA SER A 208 27.85 13.81 18.14
C SER A 208 27.75 12.32 17.77
N LEU A 209 27.40 12.02 16.53
CA LEU A 209 27.29 10.65 16.05
C LEU A 209 28.64 9.94 16.08
N GLN A 210 28.69 8.84 16.85
CA GLN A 210 29.80 7.91 16.86
C GLN A 210 29.54 6.74 15.92
N ARG A 211 30.62 6.13 15.41
CA ARG A 211 30.52 4.96 14.52
C ARG A 211 29.84 3.76 15.19
N HIS A 212 30.11 3.56 16.45
CA HIS A 212 29.55 2.45 17.22
C HIS A 212 28.88 3.03 18.47
N ILE A 213 27.61 2.79 18.60
CA ILE A 213 26.78 3.32 19.68
C ILE A 213 26.12 2.14 20.38
N GLU A 214 26.25 2.11 21.70
CA GLU A 214 25.54 1.18 22.56
C GLU A 214 24.66 1.99 23.51
N LEU A 215 23.36 1.69 23.51
CA LEU A 215 22.40 2.27 24.44
C LEU A 215 21.71 1.15 25.20
N GLN A 216 21.22 1.47 26.39
CA GLN A 216 20.45 0.54 27.20
C GLN A 216 19.30 1.29 27.88
N ASP A 217 18.16 0.63 27.95
CA ASP A 217 17.06 0.98 28.85
C ASP A 217 16.80 -0.17 29.85
N SER A 218 15.67 -0.12 30.56
CA SER A 218 15.32 -1.14 31.56
C SER A 218 15.10 -2.54 30.95
N SER A 219 14.81 -2.63 29.66
CA SER A 219 14.35 -3.86 29.02
C SER A 219 15.25 -4.34 27.88
N PHE A 220 16.02 -3.43 27.27
CA PHE A 220 16.74 -3.74 26.04
C PHE A 220 18.11 -3.09 25.96
N PHE A 221 19.03 -3.77 25.25
CA PHE A 221 20.22 -3.19 24.65
C PHE A 221 19.95 -2.82 23.20
N TYR A 222 20.53 -1.70 22.74
CA TYR A 222 20.51 -1.20 21.38
C TYR A 222 21.94 -1.04 20.90
N PHE A 223 22.30 -1.75 19.83
CA PHE A 223 23.62 -1.68 19.20
C PHE A 223 23.47 -1.06 17.82
N ILE A 224 24.13 0.07 17.59
CA ILE A 224 24.09 0.78 16.31
C ILE A 224 25.51 0.80 15.77
N ASN A 225 25.69 0.33 14.54
CA ASN A 225 26.93 0.46 13.80
C ASN A 225 26.66 1.34 12.56
N ILE A 226 27.20 2.56 12.59
CA ILE A 226 27.13 3.50 11.46
C ILE A 226 28.36 3.28 10.60
N ARG A 227 28.19 2.77 9.38
CA ARG A 227 29.26 2.55 8.42
C ARG A 227 29.62 3.83 7.68
N ASP A 228 28.58 4.51 7.15
CA ASP A 228 28.72 5.75 6.40
C ASP A 228 27.71 6.79 6.89
N TYR A 229 28.06 8.06 6.73
CA TYR A 229 27.28 9.20 7.21
C TYR A 229 27.39 10.38 6.25
N LEU A 230 26.24 10.94 5.87
CA LEU A 230 26.12 12.17 5.11
C LEU A 230 25.43 13.25 5.96
N ARG A 231 25.94 14.48 5.90
CA ARG A 231 25.47 15.62 6.69
C ARG A 231 24.40 16.42 5.92
N PRO A 232 23.58 17.18 6.62
CA PRO A 232 22.80 18.24 5.98
C PRO A 232 23.74 19.15 5.16
N GLY A 233 23.33 19.44 3.91
CA GLY A 233 24.10 20.21 2.95
C GLY A 233 25.02 19.39 2.03
N ASP A 234 25.33 18.12 2.37
CA ASP A 234 25.97 17.20 1.43
C ASP A 234 25.01 16.87 0.28
N TYR A 235 25.55 16.40 -0.85
CA TYR A 235 24.72 15.94 -1.94
C TYR A 235 24.11 14.59 -1.61
N GLU A 236 22.81 14.47 -1.85
CA GLU A 236 22.08 13.21 -1.73
C GLU A 236 22.61 12.19 -2.76
N PRO A 237 22.95 10.95 -2.38
CA PRO A 237 23.38 9.93 -3.34
C PRO A 237 22.28 9.61 -4.35
N VAL A 238 22.67 9.41 -5.61
CA VAL A 238 21.72 9.14 -6.69
C VAL A 238 20.84 7.92 -6.39
N GLU A 239 21.40 6.87 -5.78
CA GLU A 239 20.66 5.68 -5.39
C GLU A 239 19.56 5.95 -4.33
N HIS A 240 19.74 6.98 -3.49
CA HIS A 240 18.72 7.41 -2.53
C HIS A 240 17.69 8.33 -3.19
N ALA A 241 18.14 9.24 -4.07
CA ALA A 241 17.29 10.16 -4.82
C ALA A 241 16.48 9.48 -5.94
N GLU A 242 16.91 8.32 -6.42
CA GLU A 242 16.35 7.62 -7.59
C GLU A 242 14.82 7.45 -7.55
N PRO A 243 14.18 7.02 -6.45
CA PRO A 243 12.71 6.88 -6.40
C PRO A 243 12.01 8.20 -6.65
N HIS A 244 12.50 9.29 -6.06
CA HIS A 244 11.97 10.63 -6.23
C HIS A 244 12.19 11.17 -7.65
N ILE A 245 13.38 10.96 -8.21
CA ILE A 245 13.69 11.34 -9.61
C ILE A 245 12.78 10.60 -10.58
N LYS A 246 12.56 9.31 -10.38
CA LYS A 246 11.63 8.52 -11.22
C LYS A 246 10.22 9.08 -11.17
N GLU A 247 9.75 9.48 -9.99
CA GLU A 247 8.43 10.10 -9.84
C GLU A 247 8.34 11.43 -10.62
N ILE A 248 9.37 12.28 -10.52
CA ILE A 248 9.43 13.55 -11.29
C ILE A 248 9.39 13.25 -12.79
N LEU A 249 10.24 12.35 -13.28
CA LEU A 249 10.32 11.99 -14.69
C LEU A 249 9.00 11.40 -15.22
N ILE A 250 8.34 10.55 -14.42
CA ILE A 250 7.01 10.03 -14.74
C ILE A 250 6.01 11.17 -14.86
N ASN A 251 5.99 12.10 -13.91
CA ASN A 251 5.05 13.22 -13.92
C ASN A 251 5.29 14.15 -15.12
N GLN A 252 6.54 14.38 -15.51
CA GLN A 252 6.88 15.17 -16.71
C GLN A 252 6.38 14.49 -17.99
N LYS A 253 6.55 13.17 -18.12
CA LYS A 253 6.20 12.42 -19.35
C LYS A 253 4.72 11.96 -19.39
N LYS A 254 4.00 12.05 -18.28
CA LYS A 254 2.63 11.50 -18.15
C LYS A 254 1.65 12.05 -19.17
N THR A 255 1.65 13.36 -19.36
CA THR A 255 0.68 14.03 -20.25
C THR A 255 0.87 13.60 -21.71
N ASP A 256 2.11 13.61 -22.19
CA ASP A 256 2.42 13.22 -23.57
C ASP A 256 2.15 11.73 -23.80
N PHE A 257 2.56 10.89 -22.86
CA PHE A 257 2.29 9.45 -22.91
C PHE A 257 0.79 9.15 -23.01
N LEU A 258 -0.06 9.76 -22.19
CA LEU A 258 -1.50 9.54 -22.23
C LEU A 258 -2.11 10.07 -23.54
N LYS A 259 -1.63 11.21 -24.06
CA LYS A 259 -2.05 11.75 -25.33
C LYS A 259 -1.70 10.81 -26.49
N ASP A 260 -0.51 10.21 -26.48
CA ASP A 260 -0.09 9.24 -27.48
C ASP A 260 -0.94 7.97 -27.44
N VAL A 261 -1.26 7.48 -26.24
CA VAL A 261 -2.19 6.34 -26.06
C VAL A 261 -3.58 6.67 -26.62
N GLU A 262 -4.13 7.85 -26.34
CA GLU A 262 -5.44 8.27 -26.85
C GLU A 262 -5.44 8.40 -28.40
N ASN A 263 -4.39 8.96 -28.98
CA ASN A 263 -4.18 9.05 -30.41
C ASN A 263 -4.10 7.66 -31.08
N ASP A 264 -3.37 6.74 -30.47
CA ASP A 264 -3.25 5.36 -30.93
C ASP A 264 -4.59 4.63 -30.90
N LEU A 265 -5.38 4.80 -29.85
CA LEU A 265 -6.72 4.22 -29.73
C LEU A 265 -7.65 4.77 -30.82
N TYR A 266 -7.63 6.08 -31.05
CA TYR A 266 -8.40 6.73 -32.10
C TYR A 266 -8.03 6.20 -33.49
N ASN A 267 -6.74 6.17 -33.84
CA ASN A 267 -6.25 5.71 -35.13
C ASN A 267 -6.56 4.22 -35.37
N LYS A 268 -6.44 3.38 -34.33
CA LYS A 268 -6.83 1.95 -34.41
C LYS A 268 -8.34 1.78 -34.62
N ALA A 269 -9.15 2.61 -34.00
CA ALA A 269 -10.61 2.59 -34.17
C ALA A 269 -11.03 3.02 -35.58
N LEU A 270 -10.39 4.06 -36.15
CA LEU A 270 -10.58 4.49 -37.54
C LEU A 270 -10.24 3.37 -38.52
N LYS A 271 -9.04 2.79 -38.41
CA LYS A 271 -8.58 1.70 -39.29
C LYS A 271 -9.50 0.47 -39.27
N LYS A 272 -10.14 0.20 -38.12
CA LYS A 272 -11.08 -0.92 -37.96
C LYS A 272 -12.54 -0.55 -38.32
N GLY A 273 -12.82 0.66 -38.83
CA GLY A 273 -14.17 1.12 -39.16
C GLY A 273 -15.15 1.18 -37.98
N ARG A 274 -14.62 1.32 -36.76
CA ARG A 274 -15.46 1.40 -35.55
C ARG A 274 -16.08 2.77 -35.34
N ILE A 275 -15.50 3.81 -35.95
CA ILE A 275 -15.99 5.18 -35.89
C ILE A 275 -16.87 5.43 -37.11
N LYS A 276 -18.15 5.77 -36.88
CA LYS A 276 -19.08 6.18 -37.91
C LYS A 276 -19.52 7.62 -37.61
N PHE A 277 -19.34 8.48 -38.59
CA PHE A 277 -19.81 9.87 -38.49
C PHE A 277 -21.24 9.96 -39.07
N HIS A 278 -22.15 10.49 -38.30
CA HIS A 278 -23.53 10.81 -38.71
C HIS A 278 -23.66 12.32 -38.61
N ILE A 279 -23.02 13.02 -39.56
CA ILE A 279 -23.08 14.48 -39.68
C ILE A 279 -24.04 14.75 -40.84
N GLU A 280 -25.19 15.40 -40.57
CA GLU A 280 -26.09 15.98 -41.59
C GLU A 280 -25.54 17.32 -42.07
#